data_4674dc732a033a8195d0b79351a1d369
#
_entry.id   4674dc732a033a8195d0b79351a1d369
#
_cell.length_a   1.000
_cell.length_b   1.000
_cell.length_c   1.000
_cell.angle_alpha   90.00
_cell.angle_beta   90.00
_cell.angle_gamma   90.00
#
_symmetry.space_group_name_H-M   'P 1'
#
loop_
_entity.id
_entity.type
_entity.pdbx_description
1 polymer ?
#
loop_
_entity_poly.entity_id
_entity_poly.type
_entity_poly.pdbx_seq_one_letter_code
_entity_poly.pdbx_strand_id
1 'polypeptide(L)'
;MTASWAPAAEAWIAGLHDETCAYFEHLDGGARFREDRWERPGGGGGHTRVLVGGDLFEKAGVNRSVVHGILPATAVARLGGRVPEGTEAHFFATGMSLVLHPHNPHVPTVHSNVRYFEVRTAAGDVLDAWFGGGTDLTPYQPWEEDPAHFHRVLRHTCDAHDPAFYPRFKQWCDDYFVNTHRGGERRGCGGVFFDNLRPGEDGLPPHDALHAFVHDIGAVLPAAYGPIADRRRTLPFGEAERHFQLLRRGRYVEFNLVHDRGTIFGLQTAARIESVLMSLPPLAAWDYDPVFVPGSPEARLVAMLAPRDWA
;
A
#
# COMPACT_ATOMS: atom_id res chain seq x y z
N MET A 1 -0.11 -22.56 23.85
CA MET A 1 -0.06 -22.61 22.36
C MET A 1 -1.23 -21.78 21.85
N THR A 2 -0.97 -20.76 21.07
CA THR A 2 -2.02 -19.90 20.47
C THR A 2 -2.58 -20.63 19.24
N ALA A 3 -3.92 -20.67 19.14
CA ALA A 3 -4.58 -21.21 17.95
C ALA A 3 -4.24 -20.33 16.71
N SER A 4 -4.14 -20.94 15.53
CA SER A 4 -3.93 -20.23 14.28
C SER A 4 -5.07 -19.24 14.02
N TRP A 5 -4.70 -18.01 13.66
CA TRP A 5 -5.65 -16.98 13.27
C TRP A 5 -5.86 -16.92 11.75
N ALA A 6 -5.18 -17.74 10.97
CA ALA A 6 -5.22 -17.75 9.52
C ALA A 6 -6.65 -17.75 8.91
N PRO A 7 -7.63 -18.56 9.36
CA PRO A 7 -8.98 -18.52 8.80
C PRO A 7 -9.69 -17.17 9.03
N ALA A 8 -9.50 -16.56 10.21
CA ALA A 8 -10.08 -15.25 10.52
C ALA A 8 -9.41 -14.14 9.69
N ALA A 9 -8.09 -14.21 9.52
CA ALA A 9 -7.35 -13.28 8.67
C ALA A 9 -7.79 -13.35 7.20
N GLU A 10 -8.00 -14.55 6.66
CA GLU A 10 -8.50 -14.73 5.30
C GLU A 10 -9.90 -14.13 5.13
N ALA A 11 -10.80 -14.39 6.06
CA ALA A 11 -12.16 -13.85 6.04
C ALA A 11 -12.16 -12.32 6.14
N TRP A 12 -11.35 -11.75 7.04
CA TRP A 12 -11.17 -10.30 7.16
C TRP A 12 -10.69 -9.67 5.85
N ILE A 13 -9.60 -10.18 5.27
CA ILE A 13 -9.05 -9.65 4.02
C ILE A 13 -10.04 -9.79 2.86
N ALA A 14 -10.84 -10.87 2.83
CA ALA A 14 -11.87 -11.05 1.80
C ALA A 14 -12.98 -9.98 1.91
N GLY A 15 -13.50 -9.73 3.10
CA GLY A 15 -14.50 -8.69 3.36
C GLY A 15 -13.98 -7.29 3.00
N LEU A 16 -12.79 -6.95 3.49
CA LEU A 16 -12.15 -5.67 3.21
C LEU A 16 -11.94 -5.44 1.69
N HIS A 17 -11.53 -6.47 0.96
CA HIS A 17 -11.37 -6.41 -0.49
C HIS A 17 -12.70 -6.12 -1.21
N ASP A 18 -13.79 -6.78 -0.80
CA ASP A 18 -15.10 -6.59 -1.42
C ASP A 18 -15.67 -5.19 -1.11
N GLU A 19 -15.58 -4.73 0.13
CA GLU A 19 -16.00 -3.38 0.57
C GLU A 19 -15.20 -2.28 -0.14
N THR A 20 -13.89 -2.44 -0.22
CA THR A 20 -12.99 -1.49 -0.91
C THR A 20 -13.34 -1.37 -2.39
N CYS A 21 -13.54 -2.49 -3.08
CA CYS A 21 -13.91 -2.47 -4.50
C CYS A 21 -15.29 -1.83 -4.71
N ALA A 22 -16.29 -2.17 -3.89
CA ALA A 22 -17.62 -1.58 -3.97
C ALA A 22 -17.59 -0.06 -3.77
N TYR A 23 -16.82 0.42 -2.79
CA TYR A 23 -16.65 1.84 -2.54
C TYR A 23 -16.03 2.58 -3.74
N PHE A 24 -14.91 2.06 -4.29
CA PHE A 24 -14.23 2.73 -5.39
C PHE A 24 -14.96 2.62 -6.73
N GLU A 25 -15.76 1.58 -6.96
CA GLU A 25 -16.71 1.55 -8.09
C GLU A 25 -17.77 2.63 -7.98
N HIS A 26 -18.30 2.83 -6.77
CA HIS A 26 -19.29 3.88 -6.51
C HIS A 26 -18.66 5.27 -6.68
N LEU A 27 -17.46 5.48 -6.14
CA LEU A 27 -16.73 6.75 -6.26
C LEU A 27 -16.35 7.05 -7.71
N ASP A 28 -15.94 6.06 -8.49
CA ASP A 28 -15.63 6.23 -9.92
C ASP A 28 -16.86 6.65 -10.71
N GLY A 29 -17.95 5.91 -10.61
CA GLY A 29 -19.25 6.16 -11.25
C GLY A 29 -19.39 5.61 -12.66
N GLY A 30 -18.30 5.45 -13.43
CA GLY A 30 -18.31 5.07 -14.84
C GLY A 30 -17.97 3.61 -15.14
N ALA A 31 -17.02 3.03 -14.43
CA ALA A 31 -16.53 1.69 -14.71
C ALA A 31 -16.73 0.71 -13.55
N ARG A 32 -16.51 -0.57 -13.85
CA ARG A 32 -16.56 -1.67 -12.89
C ARG A 32 -15.23 -2.42 -12.89
N PHE A 33 -14.88 -3.02 -11.75
CA PHE A 33 -13.73 -3.88 -11.66
C PHE A 33 -13.94 -5.17 -12.45
N ARG A 34 -12.99 -5.50 -13.32
CA ARG A 34 -12.86 -6.83 -13.91
C ARG A 34 -12.15 -7.74 -12.93
N GLU A 35 -12.69 -8.89 -12.68
CA GLU A 35 -12.13 -9.90 -11.76
C GLU A 35 -11.19 -10.86 -12.48
N ASP A 36 -10.11 -11.24 -11.79
CA ASP A 36 -9.16 -12.29 -12.18
C ASP A 36 -8.82 -13.13 -10.96
N ARG A 37 -9.26 -14.38 -10.94
CA ARG A 37 -8.97 -15.35 -9.89
C ARG A 37 -7.87 -16.28 -10.38
N TRP A 38 -6.90 -16.52 -9.55
CA TRP A 38 -5.75 -17.33 -9.91
C TRP A 38 -5.29 -18.22 -8.77
N GLU A 39 -4.68 -19.34 -9.12
CA GLU A 39 -4.08 -20.30 -8.19
C GLU A 39 -2.57 -20.26 -8.29
N ARG A 40 -1.89 -20.55 -7.18
CA ARG A 40 -0.43 -20.63 -7.10
C ARG A 40 -0.02 -22.11 -7.00
N PRO A 41 0.89 -22.60 -7.85
CA PRO A 41 1.36 -23.99 -7.81
C PRO A 41 1.98 -24.41 -6.47
N GLY A 42 2.51 -23.46 -5.68
CA GLY A 42 3.08 -23.71 -4.35
C GLY A 42 2.09 -23.65 -3.19
N GLY A 43 0.79 -23.52 -3.47
CA GLY A 43 -0.29 -23.43 -2.49
C GLY A 43 -0.89 -22.03 -2.34
N GLY A 44 -2.21 -21.98 -2.34
CA GLY A 44 -3.01 -20.77 -2.28
C GLY A 44 -3.26 -20.15 -3.65
N GLY A 45 -3.58 -18.84 -3.65
CA GLY A 45 -3.93 -18.09 -4.85
C GLY A 45 -4.27 -16.65 -4.54
N GLY A 46 -4.99 -16.01 -5.44
CA GLY A 46 -5.45 -14.65 -5.23
C GLY A 46 -6.65 -14.26 -6.07
N HIS A 47 -7.14 -13.07 -5.78
CA HIS A 47 -8.26 -12.44 -6.47
C HIS A 47 -7.87 -11.00 -6.76
N THR A 48 -7.56 -10.72 -8.01
CA THR A 48 -7.19 -9.40 -8.50
C THR A 48 -8.40 -8.77 -9.17
N ARG A 49 -8.70 -7.52 -8.83
CA ARG A 49 -9.73 -6.71 -9.47
C ARG A 49 -9.07 -5.49 -10.09
N VAL A 50 -9.30 -5.26 -11.37
CA VAL A 50 -8.72 -4.14 -12.12
C VAL A 50 -9.81 -3.37 -12.83
N LEU A 51 -9.88 -2.05 -12.56
CA LEU A 51 -10.73 -1.10 -13.25
C LEU A 51 -9.85 -0.29 -14.20
N VAL A 52 -10.31 -0.11 -15.44
CA VAL A 52 -9.62 0.66 -16.49
C VAL A 52 -10.60 1.55 -17.21
N GLY A 53 -10.21 2.80 -17.46
CA GLY A 53 -11.00 3.75 -18.25
C GLY A 53 -12.31 4.16 -17.58
N GLY A 54 -12.29 4.32 -16.24
CA GLY A 54 -13.41 4.87 -15.49
C GLY A 54 -13.53 6.39 -15.60
N ASP A 55 -14.53 6.96 -14.97
CA ASP A 55 -14.75 8.43 -14.99
C ASP A 55 -13.72 9.15 -14.11
N LEU A 56 -13.34 8.57 -12.99
CA LEU A 56 -12.33 9.07 -12.07
C LEU A 56 -10.97 8.40 -12.30
N PHE A 57 -10.96 7.06 -12.37
CA PHE A 57 -9.74 6.29 -12.41
C PHE A 57 -9.37 5.87 -13.84
N GLU A 58 -8.21 6.32 -14.32
CA GLU A 58 -7.60 5.82 -15.55
C GLU A 58 -7.25 4.35 -15.42
N LYS A 59 -6.74 3.98 -14.23
CA LYS A 59 -6.53 2.59 -13.81
C LYS A 59 -6.59 2.49 -12.28
N ALA A 60 -7.29 1.49 -11.79
CA ALA A 60 -7.29 1.10 -10.39
C ALA A 60 -7.06 -0.40 -10.29
N GLY A 61 -6.29 -0.84 -9.31
CA GLY A 61 -6.06 -2.25 -9.04
C GLY A 61 -6.20 -2.54 -7.55
N VAL A 62 -6.99 -3.55 -7.21
CA VAL A 62 -7.13 -4.09 -5.86
C VAL A 62 -6.88 -5.59 -5.92
N ASN A 63 -5.85 -6.04 -5.23
CA ASN A 63 -5.47 -7.46 -5.18
C ASN A 63 -5.55 -7.98 -3.76
N ARG A 64 -6.17 -9.14 -3.58
CA ARG A 64 -6.00 -9.95 -2.37
C ARG A 64 -5.35 -11.27 -2.70
N SER A 65 -4.55 -11.78 -1.78
CA SER A 65 -3.93 -13.10 -1.93
C SER A 65 -3.99 -13.87 -0.62
N VAL A 66 -4.03 -15.19 -0.75
CA VAL A 66 -3.82 -16.16 0.32
C VAL A 66 -2.77 -17.12 -0.18
N VAL A 67 -1.62 -17.14 0.47
CA VAL A 67 -0.51 -18.02 0.09
C VAL A 67 0.00 -18.78 1.31
N HIS A 68 0.36 -20.04 1.10
CA HIS A 68 0.87 -20.90 2.14
C HIS A 68 1.86 -21.92 1.56
N GLY A 69 2.62 -22.56 2.41
CA GLY A 69 3.60 -23.58 2.00
C GLY A 69 4.65 -23.82 3.05
N ILE A 70 5.70 -24.54 2.67
CA ILE A 70 6.87 -24.77 3.51
C ILE A 70 7.81 -23.58 3.41
N LEU A 71 8.30 -23.08 4.54
CA LEU A 71 9.23 -21.97 4.58
C LEU A 71 10.64 -22.46 4.22
N PRO A 72 11.31 -21.88 3.22
CA PRO A 72 12.69 -22.25 2.90
C PRO A 72 13.64 -21.98 4.08
N ALA A 73 14.66 -22.80 4.25
CA ALA A 73 15.65 -22.67 5.34
C ALA A 73 16.29 -21.26 5.41
N THR A 74 16.51 -20.62 4.26
CA THR A 74 17.02 -19.23 4.17
C THR A 74 16.04 -18.19 4.73
N ALA A 75 14.73 -18.45 4.65
CA ALA A 75 13.71 -17.61 5.25
C ALA A 75 13.59 -17.88 6.75
N VAL A 76 13.65 -19.14 7.17
CA VAL A 76 13.68 -19.55 8.58
C VAL A 76 14.86 -18.86 9.32
N ALA A 77 16.04 -18.83 8.71
CA ALA A 77 17.23 -18.20 9.30
C ALA A 77 17.02 -16.68 9.59
N ARG A 78 16.17 -16.01 8.81
CA ARG A 78 15.83 -14.59 9.02
C ARG A 78 14.86 -14.34 10.18
N LEU A 79 14.25 -15.39 10.73
CA LEU A 79 13.34 -15.30 11.87
C LEU A 79 14.05 -15.26 13.23
N GLY A 80 15.39 -15.20 13.25
CA GLY A 80 16.17 -14.89 14.44
C GLY A 80 16.00 -15.93 15.59
N GLY A 81 15.88 -17.23 15.26
CA GLY A 81 15.73 -18.29 16.25
C GLY A 81 14.30 -18.53 16.76
N ARG A 82 13.29 -17.85 16.18
CA ARG A 82 11.87 -18.07 16.53
C ARG A 82 11.35 -19.44 16.09
N VAL A 83 12.00 -20.05 15.12
CA VAL A 83 11.74 -21.42 14.69
C VAL A 83 12.82 -22.32 15.30
N PRO A 84 12.47 -23.33 16.13
CA PRO A 84 13.43 -24.26 16.71
C PRO A 84 14.21 -25.02 15.63
N GLU A 85 15.49 -25.30 15.90
CA GLU A 85 16.35 -26.02 14.97
C GLU A 85 15.76 -27.41 14.63
N GLY A 86 15.81 -27.76 13.34
CA GLY A 86 15.25 -29.02 12.84
C GLY A 86 13.73 -29.03 12.65
N THR A 87 13.02 -27.95 12.94
CA THR A 87 11.58 -27.84 12.73
C THR A 87 11.25 -27.53 11.28
N GLU A 88 10.40 -28.34 10.64
CA GLU A 88 9.78 -27.99 9.37
C GLU A 88 8.76 -26.87 9.63
N ALA A 89 9.07 -25.68 9.13
CA ALA A 89 8.22 -24.50 9.30
C ALA A 89 7.30 -24.31 8.09
N HIS A 90 6.01 -24.16 8.36
CA HIS A 90 4.99 -23.80 7.38
C HIS A 90 4.64 -22.35 7.53
N PHE A 91 4.33 -21.67 6.42
CA PHE A 91 3.84 -20.29 6.48
C PHE A 91 2.42 -20.19 5.94
N PHE A 92 1.73 -19.19 6.42
CA PHE A 92 0.50 -18.66 5.88
C PHE A 92 0.64 -17.14 5.77
N ALA A 93 0.25 -16.58 4.64
CA ALA A 93 0.21 -15.14 4.44
C ALA A 93 -1.06 -14.76 3.69
N THR A 94 -1.72 -13.72 4.16
CA THR A 94 -2.84 -13.09 3.46
C THR A 94 -2.72 -11.58 3.53
N GLY A 95 -3.22 -10.90 2.51
CA GLY A 95 -3.20 -9.44 2.48
C GLY A 95 -3.99 -8.89 1.30
N MET A 96 -4.31 -7.61 1.42
CA MET A 96 -4.87 -6.80 0.35
C MET A 96 -3.88 -5.68 0.03
N SER A 97 -3.73 -5.36 -1.25
CA SER A 97 -2.97 -4.21 -1.75
C SER A 97 -3.75 -3.52 -2.85
N LEU A 98 -3.72 -2.20 -2.86
CA LEU A 98 -4.37 -1.41 -3.91
C LEU A 98 -3.52 -0.23 -4.36
N VAL A 99 -3.71 0.18 -5.60
CA VAL A 99 -3.23 1.45 -6.16
C VAL A 99 -4.29 2.02 -7.09
N LEU A 100 -4.58 3.31 -6.92
CA LEU A 100 -5.56 4.03 -7.71
C LEU A 100 -4.87 5.17 -8.47
N HIS A 101 -4.91 5.12 -9.80
CA HIS A 101 -4.32 6.12 -10.70
C HIS A 101 -5.43 6.93 -11.38
N PRO A 102 -5.72 8.16 -10.93
CA PRO A 102 -6.80 8.98 -11.50
C PRO A 102 -6.41 9.61 -12.84
N HIS A 103 -7.43 9.90 -13.69
CA HIS A 103 -7.25 10.65 -14.93
C HIS A 103 -6.78 12.07 -14.68
N ASN A 104 -7.48 12.77 -13.79
CA ASN A 104 -7.25 14.18 -13.54
C ASN A 104 -5.97 14.40 -12.74
N PRO A 105 -5.00 15.21 -13.23
CA PRO A 105 -3.76 15.52 -12.51
C PRO A 105 -3.95 16.20 -11.15
N HIS A 106 -5.12 16.79 -10.89
CA HIS A 106 -5.42 17.40 -9.60
C HIS A 106 -5.77 16.35 -8.52
N VAL A 107 -6.17 15.14 -8.93
CA VAL A 107 -6.43 14.04 -8.00
C VAL A 107 -5.14 13.25 -7.77
N PRO A 108 -4.69 13.04 -6.53
CA PRO A 108 -3.49 12.26 -6.25
C PRO A 108 -3.68 10.77 -6.50
N THR A 109 -2.60 10.05 -6.79
CA THR A 109 -2.57 8.59 -6.64
C THR A 109 -2.55 8.23 -5.16
N VAL A 110 -3.22 7.15 -4.80
CA VAL A 110 -3.19 6.57 -3.46
C VAL A 110 -2.81 5.09 -3.55
N HIS A 111 -1.98 4.66 -2.61
CA HIS A 111 -1.62 3.26 -2.36
C HIS A 111 -2.05 2.88 -0.95
N SER A 112 -2.49 1.64 -0.77
CA SER A 112 -2.71 1.05 0.55
C SER A 112 -2.44 -0.44 0.51
N ASN A 113 -1.96 -0.99 1.61
CA ASN A 113 -1.87 -2.43 1.81
C ASN A 113 -2.04 -2.77 3.30
N VAL A 114 -2.60 -3.94 3.56
CA VAL A 114 -2.60 -4.59 4.87
C VAL A 114 -2.38 -6.08 4.69
N ARG A 115 -1.66 -6.69 5.64
CA ARG A 115 -1.30 -8.11 5.56
C ARG A 115 -1.14 -8.72 6.94
N TYR A 116 -1.36 -10.03 6.99
CA TYR A 116 -1.06 -10.90 8.10
C TYR A 116 -0.15 -12.04 7.64
N PHE A 117 0.82 -12.37 8.45
CA PHE A 117 1.75 -13.48 8.23
C PHE A 117 1.84 -14.34 9.49
N GLU A 118 1.89 -15.66 9.30
CA GLU A 118 1.96 -16.64 10.38
C GLU A 118 2.92 -17.77 10.01
N VAL A 119 3.77 -18.16 10.94
CA VAL A 119 4.65 -19.32 10.84
C VAL A 119 4.20 -20.40 11.82
N ARG A 120 4.09 -21.63 11.35
CA ARG A 120 3.56 -22.77 12.11
C ARG A 120 4.47 -23.99 12.00
N THR A 121 4.35 -24.89 12.96
CA THR A 121 4.82 -26.27 12.82
C THR A 121 3.94 -27.04 11.82
N ALA A 122 4.39 -28.23 11.39
CA ALA A 122 3.56 -29.16 10.61
C ALA A 122 2.31 -29.62 11.38
N ALA A 123 2.33 -29.59 12.71
CA ALA A 123 1.19 -29.90 13.58
C ALA A 123 0.19 -28.75 13.73
N GLY A 124 0.54 -27.54 13.21
CA GLY A 124 -0.32 -26.35 13.24
C GLY A 124 -0.08 -25.40 14.41
N ASP A 125 0.91 -25.66 15.27
CA ASP A 125 1.26 -24.76 16.37
C ASP A 125 1.92 -23.50 15.84
N VAL A 126 1.41 -22.33 16.24
CA VAL A 126 1.94 -21.02 15.81
C VAL A 126 3.28 -20.76 16.50
N LEU A 127 4.31 -20.50 15.72
CA LEU A 127 5.68 -20.18 16.14
C LEU A 127 5.97 -18.69 16.11
N ASP A 128 5.43 -17.98 15.11
CA ASP A 128 5.57 -16.53 14.95
C ASP A 128 4.39 -15.99 14.14
N ALA A 129 3.97 -14.75 14.41
CA ALA A 129 2.95 -14.09 13.64
C ALA A 129 3.11 -12.57 13.71
N TRP A 130 2.80 -11.88 12.61
CA TRP A 130 2.88 -10.41 12.56
C TRP A 130 1.93 -9.80 11.53
N PHE A 131 1.68 -8.53 11.74
CA PHE A 131 0.97 -7.67 10.80
C PHE A 131 1.93 -6.73 10.06
N GLY A 132 1.54 -6.31 8.87
CA GLY A 132 2.16 -5.25 8.12
C GLY A 132 1.13 -4.46 7.34
N GLY A 133 1.48 -3.26 6.93
CA GLY A 133 0.56 -2.44 6.16
C GLY A 133 1.00 -1.00 6.03
N GLY A 134 0.07 -0.19 5.54
CA GLY A 134 0.24 1.24 5.37
C GLY A 134 -0.59 1.80 4.24
N THR A 135 -0.59 3.10 4.15
CA THR A 135 -1.20 3.86 3.06
C THR A 135 -0.43 5.15 2.85
N ASP A 136 -0.27 5.57 1.59
CA ASP A 136 0.45 6.78 1.22
C ASP A 136 -0.16 7.50 0.04
N LEU A 137 0.03 8.84 0.00
CA LEU A 137 -0.51 9.74 -1.00
C LEU A 137 0.58 10.26 -1.93
N THR A 138 0.34 10.18 -3.24
CA THR A 138 1.24 10.67 -4.29
C THR A 138 0.54 11.75 -5.13
N PRO A 139 0.65 13.03 -4.75
CA PRO A 139 0.05 14.14 -5.49
C PRO A 139 0.86 14.51 -6.73
N TYR A 140 0.20 15.22 -7.66
CA TYR A 140 0.78 15.77 -8.88
C TYR A 140 0.64 17.30 -8.95
N GLN A 141 -0.13 17.88 -8.03
CA GLN A 141 -0.31 19.32 -7.88
C GLN A 141 -0.07 19.76 -6.43
N PRO A 142 0.42 20.99 -6.20
CA PRO A 142 0.83 21.44 -4.86
C PRO A 142 -0.37 21.92 -4.00
N TRP A 143 -1.39 21.08 -3.85
CA TRP A 143 -2.54 21.33 -2.99
C TRP A 143 -2.23 20.87 -1.55
N GLU A 144 -1.63 21.74 -0.73
CA GLU A 144 -1.20 21.37 0.64
C GLU A 144 -2.34 20.91 1.55
N GLU A 145 -3.57 21.37 1.30
CA GLU A 145 -4.74 20.93 2.05
C GLU A 145 -5.10 19.44 1.85
N ASP A 146 -4.67 18.83 0.74
CA ASP A 146 -4.95 17.42 0.46
C ASP A 146 -4.10 16.48 1.32
N PRO A 147 -2.75 16.57 1.37
CA PRO A 147 -1.96 15.81 2.33
C PRO A 147 -2.30 16.19 3.78
N ALA A 148 -2.60 17.46 4.09
CA ALA A 148 -3.02 17.83 5.43
C ALA A 148 -4.32 17.14 5.86
N HIS A 149 -5.32 17.00 4.97
CA HIS A 149 -6.53 16.23 5.23
C HIS A 149 -6.21 14.74 5.42
N PHE A 150 -5.45 14.16 4.49
CA PHE A 150 -5.09 12.74 4.50
C PHE A 150 -4.39 12.35 5.81
N HIS A 151 -3.38 13.11 6.20
CA HIS A 151 -2.62 12.87 7.42
C HIS A 151 -3.42 13.09 8.69
N ARG A 152 -4.33 14.10 8.76
CA ARG A 152 -5.22 14.28 9.92
C ARG A 152 -6.14 13.08 10.13
N VAL A 153 -6.68 12.50 9.04
CA VAL A 153 -7.51 11.29 9.16
C VAL A 153 -6.67 10.12 9.64
N LEU A 154 -5.47 9.92 9.07
CA LEU A 154 -4.55 8.85 9.51
C LEU A 154 -4.13 9.03 10.98
N ARG A 155 -3.81 10.25 11.40
CA ARG A 155 -3.48 10.54 12.79
C ARG A 155 -4.64 10.23 13.73
N HIS A 156 -5.84 10.66 13.38
CA HIS A 156 -7.04 10.35 14.17
C HIS A 156 -7.26 8.84 14.30
N THR A 157 -7.09 8.10 13.21
CA THR A 157 -7.20 6.63 13.19
C THR A 157 -6.13 5.98 14.08
N CYS A 158 -4.88 6.42 13.97
CA CYS A 158 -3.79 5.91 14.81
C CYS A 158 -4.00 6.23 16.29
N ASP A 159 -4.33 7.49 16.61
CA ASP A 159 -4.49 8.00 17.99
C ASP A 159 -5.65 7.30 18.73
N ALA A 160 -6.64 6.76 18.00
CA ALA A 160 -7.71 5.96 18.58
C ALA A 160 -7.20 4.62 19.18
N HIS A 161 -6.03 4.15 18.77
CA HIS A 161 -5.40 2.93 19.25
C HIS A 161 -4.19 3.23 20.15
N ASP A 162 -3.28 4.08 19.69
CA ASP A 162 -2.12 4.54 20.45
C ASP A 162 -1.59 5.86 19.86
N PRO A 163 -1.47 6.95 20.65
CA PRO A 163 -0.92 8.23 20.18
C PRO A 163 0.53 8.14 19.64
N ALA A 164 1.27 7.12 20.01
CA ALA A 164 2.62 6.88 19.50
C ALA A 164 2.65 6.29 18.09
N PHE A 165 1.54 5.73 17.60
CA PHE A 165 1.50 5.03 16.30
C PHE A 165 1.67 5.98 15.12
N TYR A 166 0.94 7.10 15.10
CA TYR A 166 1.07 8.03 13.98
C TYR A 166 2.49 8.57 13.81
N PRO A 167 3.16 9.17 14.80
CA PRO A 167 4.52 9.68 14.58
C PRO A 167 5.51 8.57 14.21
N ARG A 168 5.42 7.38 14.83
CA ARG A 168 6.25 6.22 14.54
C ARG A 168 6.10 5.74 13.09
N PHE A 169 4.87 5.51 12.66
CA PHE A 169 4.60 4.92 11.35
C PHE A 169 4.65 5.95 10.22
N LYS A 170 4.41 7.22 10.51
CA LYS A 170 4.65 8.32 9.57
C LYS A 170 6.14 8.46 9.27
N GLN A 171 7.00 8.48 10.28
CA GLN A 171 8.45 8.53 10.08
C GLN A 171 8.92 7.33 9.25
N TRP A 172 8.44 6.13 9.55
CA TRP A 172 8.78 4.93 8.79
C TRP A 172 8.33 5.02 7.33
N CYS A 173 7.15 5.56 7.07
CA CYS A 173 6.65 5.83 5.73
C CYS A 173 7.56 6.81 4.97
N ASP A 174 7.96 7.91 5.62
CA ASP A 174 8.86 8.91 5.04
C ASP A 174 10.22 8.31 4.66
N ASP A 175 10.75 7.40 5.47
CA ASP A 175 12.04 6.77 5.21
C ASP A 175 11.96 5.67 4.14
N TYR A 176 10.79 5.05 3.97
CA TYR A 176 10.61 3.93 3.04
C TYR A 176 10.39 4.40 1.58
N PHE A 177 9.50 5.36 1.34
CA PHE A 177 9.08 5.74 -0.02
C PHE A 177 10.01 6.76 -0.68
N VAL A 178 11.30 6.38 -0.83
CA VAL A 178 12.39 7.24 -1.31
C VAL A 178 13.08 6.62 -2.53
N ASN A 179 13.22 7.37 -3.60
CA ASN A 179 14.05 7.04 -4.76
C ASN A 179 15.51 7.36 -4.47
N THR A 180 16.24 6.45 -3.82
CA THR A 180 17.62 6.68 -3.40
C THR A 180 18.56 6.92 -4.58
N HIS A 181 18.32 6.29 -5.73
CA HIS A 181 19.05 6.48 -6.98
C HIS A 181 18.85 7.87 -7.63
N ARG A 182 17.88 8.66 -7.10
CA ARG A 182 17.62 10.06 -7.50
C ARG A 182 17.94 11.05 -6.39
N GLY A 183 19.02 10.80 -5.65
CA GLY A 183 19.45 11.71 -4.58
C GLY A 183 18.45 11.83 -3.42
N GLY A 184 17.58 10.84 -3.23
CA GLY A 184 16.59 10.85 -2.15
C GLY A 184 15.26 11.53 -2.51
N GLU A 185 14.94 11.68 -3.81
CA GLU A 185 13.65 12.20 -4.25
C GLU A 185 12.51 11.32 -3.72
N ARG A 186 11.50 11.96 -3.15
CA ARG A 186 10.37 11.23 -2.56
C ARG A 186 9.29 10.92 -3.58
N ARG A 187 8.66 9.76 -3.42
CA ARG A 187 7.58 9.30 -4.28
C ARG A 187 6.32 10.16 -4.11
N GLY A 188 5.98 10.50 -2.87
CA GLY A 188 4.77 11.24 -2.50
C GLY A 188 4.93 11.99 -1.18
N CYS A 189 3.81 12.42 -0.61
CA CYS A 189 3.74 13.13 0.67
C CYS A 189 3.76 12.19 1.89
N GLY A 190 3.92 10.88 1.69
CA GLY A 190 3.87 9.89 2.74
C GLY A 190 2.46 9.54 3.19
N GLY A 191 2.38 9.10 4.40
CA GLY A 191 1.21 8.57 5.09
C GLY A 191 1.67 7.79 6.31
N VAL A 192 1.25 6.52 6.45
CA VAL A 192 1.75 5.60 7.48
C VAL A 192 2.23 4.30 6.83
N PHE A 193 3.32 3.75 7.36
CA PHE A 193 3.86 2.46 6.94
C PHE A 193 4.39 1.70 8.15
N PHE A 194 4.10 0.41 8.20
CA PHE A 194 4.57 -0.49 9.24
C PHE A 194 4.74 -1.92 8.71
N ASP A 195 5.66 -2.65 9.32
CA ASP A 195 5.94 -4.04 8.98
C ASP A 195 6.39 -4.81 10.22
N ASN A 196 6.24 -6.14 10.18
CA ASN A 196 6.67 -7.01 11.27
C ASN A 196 6.12 -6.60 12.66
N LEU A 197 4.90 -6.07 12.72
CA LEU A 197 4.26 -5.75 13.99
C LEU A 197 3.82 -7.05 14.68
N ARG A 198 4.57 -7.46 15.72
CA ARG A 198 4.29 -8.66 16.51
C ARG A 198 3.45 -8.31 17.73
N PRO A 199 2.32 -8.99 17.92
CA PRO A 199 1.47 -8.73 19.07
C PRO A 199 2.22 -8.90 20.41
N GLY A 200 2.15 -7.86 21.27
CA GLY A 200 2.77 -7.85 22.59
C GLY A 200 4.29 -7.66 22.63
N GLU A 201 4.94 -7.39 21.48
CA GLU A 201 6.37 -7.09 21.39
C GLU A 201 6.59 -5.59 21.13
N ASP A 202 7.75 -5.04 21.50
CA ASP A 202 8.18 -3.66 21.21
C ASP A 202 7.15 -2.57 21.61
N GLY A 203 6.42 -2.82 22.69
CA GLY A 203 5.37 -1.92 23.18
C GLY A 203 4.06 -1.99 22.39
N LEU A 204 3.93 -2.95 21.48
CA LEU A 204 2.69 -3.16 20.72
C LEU A 204 1.61 -3.86 21.58
N PRO A 205 0.33 -3.60 21.29
CA PRO A 205 -0.76 -4.21 22.04
C PRO A 205 -0.90 -5.70 21.71
N PRO A 206 -1.72 -6.44 22.51
CA PRO A 206 -2.10 -7.81 22.19
C PRO A 206 -2.75 -7.96 20.82
N HIS A 207 -2.84 -9.19 20.32
CA HIS A 207 -3.26 -9.54 18.96
C HIS A 207 -4.56 -8.84 18.53
N ASP A 208 -5.62 -8.89 19.30
CA ASP A 208 -6.93 -8.36 18.91
C ASP A 208 -6.93 -6.83 18.78
N ALA A 209 -6.23 -6.13 19.70
CA ALA A 209 -6.09 -4.69 19.63
C ALA A 209 -5.17 -4.25 18.48
N LEU A 210 -4.10 -5.00 18.20
CA LEU A 210 -3.24 -4.74 17.05
C LEU A 210 -3.96 -5.02 15.73
N HIS A 211 -4.76 -6.10 15.65
CA HIS A 211 -5.61 -6.37 14.51
C HIS A 211 -6.62 -5.24 14.28
N ALA A 212 -7.29 -4.75 15.33
CA ALA A 212 -8.23 -3.64 15.22
C ALA A 212 -7.56 -2.39 14.60
N PHE A 213 -6.35 -2.05 15.03
CA PHE A 213 -5.56 -0.98 14.42
C PHE A 213 -5.30 -1.21 12.92
N VAL A 214 -4.81 -2.39 12.56
CA VAL A 214 -4.48 -2.71 11.15
C VAL A 214 -5.74 -2.76 10.29
N HIS A 215 -6.87 -3.25 10.85
CA HIS A 215 -8.18 -3.21 10.22
C HIS A 215 -8.60 -1.78 9.89
N ASP A 216 -8.53 -0.87 10.86
CA ASP A 216 -8.95 0.51 10.68
C ASP A 216 -8.07 1.26 9.67
N ILE A 217 -6.76 0.98 9.64
CA ILE A 217 -5.88 1.49 8.58
C ILE A 217 -6.27 0.90 7.20
N GLY A 218 -6.66 -0.37 7.13
CA GLY A 218 -7.15 -0.98 5.88
C GLY A 218 -8.43 -0.34 5.35
N ALA A 219 -9.32 0.08 6.25
CA ALA A 219 -10.62 0.66 5.95
C ALA A 219 -10.62 2.20 5.85
N VAL A 220 -9.48 2.88 6.02
CA VAL A 220 -9.42 4.34 6.19
C VAL A 220 -9.72 5.16 4.92
N LEU A 221 -9.53 4.58 3.73
CA LEU A 221 -9.52 5.33 2.47
C LEU A 221 -10.82 6.06 2.13
N PRO A 222 -12.02 5.57 2.42
CA PRO A 222 -13.25 6.34 2.22
C PRO A 222 -13.21 7.71 2.91
N ALA A 223 -12.69 7.79 4.12
CA ALA A 223 -12.56 9.05 4.85
C ALA A 223 -11.31 9.85 4.45
N ALA A 224 -10.19 9.18 4.22
CA ALA A 224 -8.91 9.84 3.95
C ALA A 224 -8.76 10.31 2.50
N TYR A 225 -9.25 9.53 1.53
CA TYR A 225 -9.04 9.80 0.10
C TYR A 225 -10.31 10.29 -0.63
N GLY A 226 -11.49 9.75 -0.31
CA GLY A 226 -12.75 10.09 -0.98
C GLY A 226 -13.00 11.59 -1.09
N PRO A 227 -12.94 12.38 0.00
CA PRO A 227 -13.15 13.83 -0.05
C PRO A 227 -12.12 14.60 -0.90
N ILE A 228 -10.89 14.09 -1.01
CA ILE A 228 -9.85 14.67 -1.88
C ILE A 228 -10.23 14.45 -3.34
N ALA A 229 -10.57 13.21 -3.69
CA ALA A 229 -10.97 12.85 -5.05
C ALA A 229 -12.20 13.67 -5.51
N ASP A 230 -13.24 13.74 -4.69
CA ASP A 230 -14.46 14.50 -5.01
C ASP A 230 -14.18 16.00 -5.21
N ARG A 231 -13.34 16.59 -4.40
CA ARG A 231 -12.97 18.02 -4.50
C ARG A 231 -12.18 18.32 -5.76
N ARG A 232 -11.38 17.38 -6.27
CA ARG A 232 -10.41 17.59 -7.34
C ARG A 232 -10.84 17.06 -8.71
N ARG A 233 -11.72 16.07 -8.77
CA ARG A 233 -12.04 15.34 -10.02
C ARG A 233 -12.61 16.19 -11.16
N THR A 234 -13.22 17.32 -10.84
CA THR A 234 -13.85 18.22 -11.84
C THR A 234 -13.00 19.45 -12.17
N LEU A 235 -11.83 19.61 -11.55
CA LEU A 235 -10.97 20.75 -11.85
C LEU A 235 -10.46 20.67 -13.30
N PRO A 236 -10.46 21.77 -14.05
CA PRO A 236 -9.93 21.78 -15.41
C PRO A 236 -8.41 21.62 -15.38
N PHE A 237 -7.86 20.95 -16.38
CA PHE A 237 -6.42 20.78 -16.57
C PHE A 237 -6.07 20.81 -18.06
N GLY A 238 -4.81 21.11 -18.38
CA GLY A 238 -4.27 21.13 -19.72
C GLY A 238 -3.16 20.08 -19.93
N GLU A 239 -2.50 20.20 -21.07
CA GLU A 239 -1.41 19.31 -21.47
C GLU A 239 -0.20 19.40 -20.50
N ALA A 240 0.07 20.59 -19.96
CA ALA A 240 1.19 20.80 -19.05
C ALA A 240 1.01 20.02 -17.73
N GLU A 241 -0.17 20.13 -17.10
CA GLU A 241 -0.48 19.37 -15.88
C GLU A 241 -0.50 17.87 -16.15
N ARG A 242 -1.03 17.45 -17.31
CA ARG A 242 -1.03 16.04 -17.70
C ARG A 242 0.39 15.52 -17.93
N HIS A 243 1.25 16.25 -18.64
CA HIS A 243 2.64 15.86 -18.85
C HIS A 243 3.39 15.72 -17.52
N PHE A 244 3.23 16.69 -16.63
CA PHE A 244 3.85 16.63 -15.31
C PHE A 244 3.35 15.44 -14.47
N GLN A 245 2.05 15.12 -14.51
CA GLN A 245 1.51 13.89 -13.91
C GLN A 245 2.26 12.64 -14.44
N LEU A 246 2.48 12.55 -15.75
CA LEU A 246 3.18 11.41 -16.35
C LEU A 246 4.64 11.34 -15.90
N LEU A 247 5.34 12.47 -15.75
CA LEU A 247 6.70 12.52 -15.19
C LEU A 247 6.72 12.02 -13.74
N ARG A 248 5.76 12.45 -12.91
CA ARG A 248 5.65 11.99 -11.52
C ARG A 248 5.28 10.51 -11.43
N ARG A 249 4.48 10.00 -12.36
CA ARG A 249 4.21 8.57 -12.52
C ARG A 249 5.47 7.79 -12.89
N GLY A 250 6.38 8.38 -13.68
CA GLY A 250 7.71 7.81 -13.91
C GLY A 250 8.47 7.58 -12.60
N ARG A 251 8.48 8.55 -11.68
CA ARG A 251 9.09 8.41 -10.33
C ARG A 251 8.43 7.33 -9.49
N TYR A 252 7.11 7.21 -9.60
CA TYR A 252 6.33 6.15 -8.96
C TYR A 252 6.74 4.75 -9.48
N VAL A 253 6.84 4.59 -10.80
CA VAL A 253 7.28 3.35 -11.46
C VAL A 253 8.69 2.97 -11.04
N GLU A 254 9.62 3.94 -11.03
CA GLU A 254 11.00 3.71 -10.57
C GLU A 254 11.03 3.17 -9.15
N PHE A 255 10.30 3.79 -8.22
CA PHE A 255 10.25 3.30 -6.85
C PHE A 255 9.74 1.85 -6.80
N ASN A 256 8.62 1.57 -7.45
CA ASN A 256 8.00 0.25 -7.40
C ASN A 256 8.90 -0.85 -7.99
N LEU A 257 9.57 -0.59 -9.11
CA LEU A 257 10.41 -1.60 -9.77
C LEU A 257 11.80 -1.77 -9.15
N VAL A 258 12.35 -0.70 -8.54
CA VAL A 258 13.75 -0.69 -8.06
C VAL A 258 13.84 -0.83 -6.54
N HIS A 259 12.89 -0.29 -5.79
CA HIS A 259 13.00 -0.16 -4.34
C HIS A 259 11.89 -0.87 -3.56
N ASP A 260 10.68 -1.04 -4.15
CA ASP A 260 9.58 -1.64 -3.41
C ASP A 260 9.82 -3.13 -3.13
N ARG A 261 9.99 -3.46 -1.84
CA ARG A 261 10.27 -4.83 -1.40
C ARG A 261 9.18 -5.81 -1.80
N GLY A 262 7.92 -5.37 -1.81
CA GLY A 262 6.78 -6.20 -2.20
C GLY A 262 6.79 -6.54 -3.69
N THR A 263 7.02 -5.55 -4.55
CA THR A 263 7.15 -5.73 -5.99
C THR A 263 8.35 -6.61 -6.34
N ILE A 264 9.53 -6.31 -5.78
CA ILE A 264 10.76 -7.09 -6.02
C ILE A 264 10.55 -8.55 -5.59
N PHE A 265 9.98 -8.78 -4.40
CA PHE A 265 9.69 -10.13 -3.92
C PHE A 265 8.71 -10.85 -4.85
N GLY A 266 7.63 -10.18 -5.28
CA GLY A 266 6.66 -10.76 -6.20
C GLY A 266 7.29 -11.17 -7.54
N LEU A 267 8.15 -10.32 -8.11
CA LEU A 267 8.85 -10.60 -9.37
C LEU A 267 9.86 -11.77 -9.24
N GLN A 268 10.46 -11.97 -8.06
CA GLN A 268 11.46 -12.99 -7.80
C GLN A 268 10.89 -14.35 -7.38
N THR A 269 9.64 -14.41 -6.93
CA THR A 269 9.06 -15.61 -6.31
C THR A 269 7.98 -16.30 -7.14
N ALA A 270 7.96 -16.11 -8.45
CA ALA A 270 6.94 -16.66 -9.34
C ALA A 270 5.50 -16.30 -8.93
N ALA A 271 5.31 -15.12 -8.34
CA ALA A 271 3.97 -14.57 -8.15
C ALA A 271 3.33 -14.27 -9.53
N ARG A 272 2.00 -14.13 -9.55
CA ARG A 272 1.31 -13.73 -10.78
C ARG A 272 1.74 -12.32 -11.19
N ILE A 273 2.50 -12.21 -12.27
CA ILE A 273 3.13 -10.95 -12.71
C ILE A 273 2.09 -9.86 -12.96
N GLU A 274 0.96 -10.19 -13.58
CA GLU A 274 -0.14 -9.25 -13.84
C GLU A 274 -0.70 -8.64 -12.54
N SER A 275 -0.77 -9.44 -11.47
CA SER A 275 -1.23 -8.97 -10.15
C SER A 275 -0.19 -8.12 -9.43
N VAL A 276 1.11 -8.38 -9.66
CA VAL A 276 2.21 -7.54 -9.15
C VAL A 276 2.23 -6.21 -9.89
N LEU A 277 2.20 -6.24 -11.23
CA LEU A 277 2.32 -5.05 -12.08
C LEU A 277 1.00 -4.27 -12.25
N MET A 278 -0.11 -4.75 -11.67
CA MET A 278 -1.36 -3.97 -11.64
C MET A 278 -1.18 -2.62 -10.94
N SER A 279 -0.24 -2.53 -9.99
CA SER A 279 0.08 -1.31 -9.23
C SER A 279 0.68 -0.19 -10.08
N LEU A 280 1.18 -0.49 -11.27
CA LEU A 280 1.77 0.51 -12.16
C LEU A 280 0.69 1.30 -12.90
N PRO A 281 0.92 2.62 -13.14
CA PRO A 281 0.02 3.43 -13.95
C PRO A 281 0.00 2.93 -15.41
N PRO A 282 -1.09 3.19 -16.17
CA PRO A 282 -1.16 2.78 -17.57
C PRO A 282 -0.20 3.55 -18.47
N LEU A 283 0.13 4.80 -18.09
CA LEU A 283 1.06 5.68 -18.80
C LEU A 283 1.99 6.36 -17.79
N ALA A 284 3.26 6.49 -18.18
CA ALA A 284 4.29 7.24 -17.47
C ALA A 284 5.25 7.87 -18.50
N ALA A 285 5.98 8.91 -18.11
CA ALA A 285 6.97 9.58 -18.95
C ALA A 285 8.29 9.82 -18.21
N TRP A 286 9.36 9.97 -18.96
CA TRP A 286 10.67 10.36 -18.49
C TRP A 286 11.25 11.41 -19.45
N ASP A 287 11.43 12.63 -18.95
CA ASP A 287 12.21 13.65 -19.64
C ASP A 287 13.68 13.54 -19.21
N TYR A 288 14.59 13.84 -20.13
CA TYR A 288 16.01 13.89 -19.80
C TYR A 288 16.32 15.16 -19.02
N ASP A 289 16.74 15.02 -17.76
CA ASP A 289 17.15 16.10 -16.84
C ASP A 289 16.14 17.29 -16.79
N PRO A 290 14.89 17.04 -16.41
CA PRO A 290 13.87 18.10 -16.40
C PRO A 290 14.19 19.17 -15.35
N VAL A 291 14.17 20.43 -15.79
CA VAL A 291 14.34 21.60 -14.90
C VAL A 291 13.02 22.34 -14.76
N PHE A 292 12.59 22.53 -13.52
CA PHE A 292 11.35 23.26 -13.23
C PHE A 292 11.64 24.73 -12.89
N VAL A 293 10.84 25.63 -13.45
CA VAL A 293 10.96 27.06 -13.20
C VAL A 293 10.72 27.34 -11.71
N PRO A 294 11.60 28.07 -11.01
CA PRO A 294 11.37 28.43 -9.62
C PRO A 294 10.01 29.09 -9.39
N GLY A 295 9.25 28.59 -8.41
CA GLY A 295 7.90 29.08 -8.10
C GLY A 295 6.78 28.51 -8.99
N SER A 296 7.09 27.74 -10.02
CA SER A 296 6.06 27.02 -10.79
C SER A 296 5.33 25.99 -9.94
N PRO A 297 4.13 25.53 -10.35
CA PRO A 297 3.44 24.44 -9.65
C PRO A 297 4.29 23.18 -9.50
N GLU A 298 5.08 22.82 -10.51
CA GLU A 298 5.98 21.68 -10.52
C GLU A 298 7.08 21.80 -9.44
N ALA A 299 7.75 22.97 -9.42
CA ALA A 299 8.80 23.24 -8.43
C ALA A 299 8.22 23.26 -6.99
N ARG A 300 7.03 23.84 -6.82
CA ARG A 300 6.33 23.85 -5.52
C ARG A 300 5.93 22.45 -5.09
N LEU A 301 5.44 21.61 -6.02
CA LEU A 301 5.12 20.22 -5.67
C LEU A 301 6.39 19.48 -5.20
N VAL A 302 7.49 19.54 -5.94
CA VAL A 302 8.74 18.85 -5.56
C VAL A 302 9.19 19.30 -4.17
N ALA A 303 9.12 20.59 -3.86
CA ALA A 303 9.42 21.12 -2.53
C ALA A 303 8.44 20.63 -1.44
N MET A 304 7.15 20.48 -1.80
CA MET A 304 6.09 19.99 -0.91
C MET A 304 6.31 18.53 -0.49
N LEU A 305 6.98 17.71 -1.30
CA LEU A 305 7.23 16.30 -0.99
C LEU A 305 8.27 16.10 0.12
N ALA A 306 9.00 17.13 0.53
CA ALA A 306 9.90 17.05 1.68
C ALA A 306 9.11 16.67 2.95
N PRO A 307 9.65 15.77 3.82
CA PRO A 307 8.99 15.39 5.04
C PRO A 307 8.67 16.60 5.92
N ARG A 308 7.44 16.66 6.37
CA ARG A 308 6.96 17.69 7.30
C ARG A 308 5.82 17.16 8.16
N ASP A 309 5.50 17.88 9.20
CA ASP A 309 4.27 17.63 9.96
C ASP A 309 3.07 18.17 9.15
N TRP A 310 2.15 17.24 8.80
CA TRP A 310 0.94 17.55 8.06
C TRP A 310 -0.31 17.63 8.94
N ALA A 311 -0.26 17.10 10.18
CA ALA A 311 -1.43 16.91 11.05
C ALA A 311 -1.17 17.33 12.50
#